data_a6c299239a20cd345b15c7353e9bad6d
#
_entry.id   a6c299239a20cd345b15c7353e9bad6d
#
_cell.length_a   1.000
_cell.length_b   1.000
_cell.length_c   1.000
_cell.angle_alpha   90.00
_cell.angle_beta   90.00
_cell.angle_gamma   90.00
#
_symmetry.space_group_name_H-M   'P 1'
#
loop_
_entity.id
_entity.type
_entity.pdbx_description
1 polymer ?
#
loop_
_entity_poly.entity_id
_entity_poly.type
_entity_poly.pdbx_seq_one_letter_code
_entity_poly.pdbx_strand_id
1 'polypeptide(L)'
;MKKTELLIKSREAMMSAVQLYNNPQITFKSETFITLAIIAWTYLLHAFYANEGIDYRYFHNKGKKKVYDKTKHGAYKHWELERCLDCQDSPIDSITASNLKFLIGIRHEIEHQMTKKIDASISAKLQACSILSLIHISEPTRRVVIS
;
A
#
# COMPACT_ATOMS: atom_id res chain seq x y z
N MET A 1 -7.77 -13.48 -5.27
CA MET A 1 -6.45 -13.81 -4.69
C MET A 1 -6.63 -14.16 -3.23
N LYS A 2 -6.03 -15.24 -2.79
CA LYS A 2 -6.18 -15.71 -1.41
C LYS A 2 -5.35 -14.83 -0.45
N LYS A 3 -5.82 -14.72 0.80
CA LYS A 3 -5.15 -13.95 1.85
C LYS A 3 -3.66 -14.27 1.95
N THR A 4 -3.28 -15.54 1.91
CA THR A 4 -1.89 -15.97 2.04
C THR A 4 -1.01 -15.42 0.90
N GLU A 5 -1.52 -15.47 -0.33
CA GLU A 5 -0.80 -14.90 -1.48
C GLU A 5 -0.62 -13.40 -1.36
N LEU A 6 -1.65 -12.70 -0.88
CA LEU A 6 -1.58 -11.25 -0.67
C LEU A 6 -0.52 -10.90 0.37
N LEU A 7 -0.44 -11.66 1.46
CA LEU A 7 0.57 -11.46 2.50
C LEU A 7 1.98 -11.71 1.97
N ILE A 8 2.17 -12.77 1.18
CA ILE A 8 3.47 -13.07 0.56
C ILE A 8 3.89 -11.93 -0.37
N LYS A 9 2.99 -11.47 -1.22
CA LYS A 9 3.28 -10.37 -2.15
C LYS A 9 3.58 -9.07 -1.42
N SER A 10 2.84 -8.78 -0.36
CA SER A 10 3.09 -7.60 0.47
C SER A 10 4.49 -7.66 1.08
N ARG A 11 4.84 -8.79 1.66
CA ARG A 11 6.16 -9.00 2.26
C ARG A 11 7.28 -8.84 1.25
N GLU A 12 7.15 -9.50 0.09
CA GLU A 12 8.17 -9.44 -0.96
C GLU A 12 8.34 -8.03 -1.50
N ALA A 13 7.25 -7.30 -1.70
CA ALA A 13 7.30 -5.92 -2.15
C ALA A 13 8.05 -5.04 -1.14
N MET A 14 7.78 -5.19 0.16
CA MET A 14 8.45 -4.39 1.18
C MET A 14 9.93 -4.78 1.33
N MET A 15 10.25 -6.07 1.27
CA MET A 15 11.64 -6.52 1.32
C MET A 15 12.43 -5.99 0.12
N SER A 16 11.83 -6.00 -1.06
CA SER A 16 12.44 -5.42 -2.27
C SER A 16 12.67 -3.93 -2.11
N ALA A 17 11.72 -3.21 -1.52
CA ALA A 17 11.86 -1.78 -1.25
C ALA A 17 13.05 -1.50 -0.34
N VAL A 18 13.18 -2.25 0.76
CA VAL A 18 14.28 -2.08 1.72
C VAL A 18 15.62 -2.40 1.07
N GLN A 19 15.73 -3.50 0.33
CA GLN A 19 16.96 -3.87 -0.36
C GLN A 19 17.38 -2.81 -1.37
N LEU A 20 16.43 -2.30 -2.12
CA LEU A 20 16.68 -1.24 -3.09
C LEU A 20 17.15 0.04 -2.41
N TYR A 21 16.51 0.42 -1.32
CA TYR A 21 16.87 1.63 -0.57
C TYR A 21 18.30 1.55 -0.01
N ASN A 22 18.73 0.36 0.40
CA ASN A 22 20.05 0.12 0.96
C ASN A 22 21.13 -0.11 -0.11
N ASN A 23 20.77 -0.14 -1.39
CA ASN A 23 21.74 -0.36 -2.47
C ASN A 23 22.40 0.95 -2.88
N PRO A 24 23.73 1.09 -2.64
CA PRO A 24 24.43 2.34 -2.96
C PRO A 24 24.55 2.65 -4.46
N GLN A 25 24.32 1.65 -5.31
CA GLN A 25 24.42 1.84 -6.77
C GLN A 25 23.16 2.47 -7.37
N ILE A 26 22.07 2.54 -6.61
CA ILE A 26 20.81 3.09 -7.09
C ILE A 26 20.70 4.55 -6.66
N THR A 27 20.50 5.45 -7.64
CA THR A 27 20.45 6.87 -7.41
C THR A 27 19.05 7.37 -7.04
N PHE A 28 18.01 6.90 -7.74
CA PHE A 28 16.64 7.36 -7.52
C PHE A 28 15.87 6.40 -6.60
N LYS A 29 16.31 6.35 -5.35
CA LYS A 29 15.80 5.39 -4.37
C LYS A 29 14.39 5.71 -3.90
N SER A 30 14.09 6.99 -3.66
CA SER A 30 12.80 7.38 -3.09
C SER A 30 11.64 7.05 -4.00
N GLU A 31 11.77 7.29 -5.30
CA GLU A 31 10.70 7.01 -6.25
C GLU A 31 10.30 5.54 -6.24
N THR A 32 11.29 4.67 -6.38
CA THR A 32 11.04 3.23 -6.45
C THR A 32 10.64 2.68 -5.09
N PHE A 33 11.28 3.16 -4.02
CA PHE A 33 10.92 2.75 -2.66
C PHE A 33 9.45 3.07 -2.36
N ILE A 34 9.02 4.31 -2.62
CA ILE A 34 7.64 4.74 -2.34
C ILE A 34 6.65 3.88 -3.15
N THR A 35 6.95 3.62 -4.42
CA THR A 35 6.08 2.79 -5.25
C THR A 35 5.93 1.38 -4.68
N LEU A 36 7.05 0.74 -4.31
CA LEU A 36 7.02 -0.60 -3.72
C LEU A 36 6.34 -0.61 -2.35
N ALA A 37 6.58 0.41 -1.54
CA ALA A 37 5.93 0.53 -0.23
C ALA A 37 4.41 0.66 -0.36
N ILE A 38 3.93 1.46 -1.31
CA ILE A 38 2.50 1.61 -1.58
C ILE A 38 1.90 0.27 -2.03
N ILE A 39 2.59 -0.47 -2.88
CA ILE A 39 2.17 -1.80 -3.30
C ILE A 39 2.09 -2.75 -2.10
N ALA A 40 3.11 -2.74 -1.25
CA ALA A 40 3.17 -3.59 -0.06
C ALA A 40 1.99 -3.32 0.89
N TRP A 41 1.72 -2.05 1.20
CA TRP A 41 0.61 -1.67 2.06
C TRP A 41 -0.74 -1.98 1.42
N THR A 42 -0.87 -1.82 0.12
CA THR A 42 -2.10 -2.14 -0.61
C THR A 42 -2.43 -3.63 -0.47
N TYR A 43 -1.46 -4.50 -0.72
CA TYR A 43 -1.66 -5.95 -0.57
C TYR A 43 -1.92 -6.34 0.88
N LEU A 44 -1.27 -5.69 1.83
CA LEU A 44 -1.49 -5.96 3.24
C LEU A 44 -2.93 -5.65 3.66
N LEU A 45 -3.45 -4.50 3.23
CA LEU A 45 -4.84 -4.12 3.54
C LEU A 45 -5.85 -4.98 2.78
N HIS A 46 -5.56 -5.34 1.53
CA HIS A 46 -6.40 -6.30 0.80
C HIS A 46 -6.48 -7.63 1.54
N ALA A 47 -5.35 -8.12 2.08
CA ALA A 47 -5.34 -9.34 2.88
C ALA A 47 -6.19 -9.20 4.14
N PHE A 48 -6.11 -8.06 4.82
CA PHE A 48 -6.94 -7.77 5.98
C PHE A 48 -8.43 -7.78 5.62
N TYR A 49 -8.82 -7.06 4.57
CA TYR A 49 -10.22 -6.99 4.14
C TYR A 49 -10.73 -8.36 3.67
N ALA A 50 -9.92 -9.12 2.95
CA ALA A 50 -10.28 -10.48 2.57
C ALA A 50 -10.54 -11.36 3.79
N ASN A 51 -9.71 -11.22 4.83
CA ASN A 51 -9.88 -11.98 6.08
C ASN A 51 -11.15 -11.58 6.84
N GLU A 52 -11.53 -10.29 6.76
CA GLU A 52 -12.74 -9.78 7.42
C GLU A 52 -14.00 -9.96 6.58
N GLY A 53 -13.91 -10.55 5.39
CA GLY A 53 -15.05 -10.71 4.50
C GLY A 53 -15.53 -9.42 3.85
N ILE A 54 -14.67 -8.40 3.79
CA ILE A 54 -15.00 -7.11 3.18
C ILE A 54 -14.62 -7.15 1.70
N ASP A 55 -15.55 -6.77 0.85
CA ASP A 55 -15.32 -6.69 -0.60
C ASP A 55 -14.59 -5.39 -0.93
N TYR A 56 -13.35 -5.50 -1.37
CA TYR A 56 -12.51 -4.36 -1.72
C TYR A 56 -12.41 -4.13 -3.23
N ARG A 57 -13.48 -4.45 -3.95
CA ARG A 57 -13.60 -4.17 -5.40
C ARG A 57 -14.40 -2.89 -5.63
N TYR A 58 -14.02 -2.12 -6.63
CA TYR A 58 -14.83 -1.00 -7.08
C TYR A 58 -16.09 -1.49 -7.77
N PHE A 59 -17.19 -0.80 -7.53
CA PHE A 59 -18.46 -1.09 -8.18
C PHE A 59 -19.24 0.20 -8.41
N HIS A 60 -20.21 0.13 -9.30
CA HIS A 60 -21.20 1.18 -9.49
C HIS A 60 -22.58 0.56 -9.61
N ASN A 61 -23.60 1.34 -9.33
CA ASN A 61 -24.98 0.90 -9.44
C ASN A 61 -25.53 1.27 -10.82
N LYS A 62 -26.02 0.26 -11.54
CA LYS A 62 -26.73 0.42 -12.79
C LYS A 62 -28.22 0.10 -12.54
N GLY A 63 -29.02 1.13 -12.23
CA GLY A 63 -30.37 0.93 -11.73
C GLY A 63 -30.35 0.26 -10.36
N LYS A 64 -31.03 -0.89 -10.23
CA LYS A 64 -31.03 -1.69 -9.00
C LYS A 64 -29.90 -2.71 -8.92
N LYS A 65 -29.10 -2.86 -9.98
CA LYS A 65 -28.03 -3.86 -10.04
C LYS A 65 -26.70 -3.25 -9.66
N LYS A 66 -25.93 -4.02 -8.89
CA LYS A 66 -24.55 -3.72 -8.55
C LYS A 66 -23.65 -4.29 -9.64
N VAL A 67 -22.87 -3.43 -10.30
CA VAL A 67 -21.95 -3.83 -11.38
C VAL A 67 -20.53 -3.53 -10.94
N TYR A 68 -19.68 -4.56 -10.93
CA TYR A 68 -18.28 -4.39 -10.58
C TYR A 68 -17.47 -3.80 -11.73
N ASP A 69 -16.63 -2.84 -11.40
CA ASP A 69 -15.76 -2.20 -12.37
C ASP A 69 -14.67 -3.17 -12.82
N LYS A 70 -14.36 -3.14 -14.11
CA LYS A 70 -13.34 -4.01 -14.69
C LYS A 70 -12.30 -3.20 -15.45
N THR A 71 -11.09 -3.75 -15.49
CA THR A 71 -10.02 -3.19 -16.30
C THR A 71 -10.29 -3.46 -17.79
N LYS A 72 -9.50 -2.83 -18.67
CA LYS A 72 -9.56 -3.04 -20.11
C LYS A 72 -9.46 -4.52 -20.50
N HIS A 73 -8.75 -5.31 -19.70
CA HIS A 73 -8.54 -6.75 -19.97
C HIS A 73 -9.48 -7.67 -19.19
N GLY A 74 -10.51 -7.12 -18.55
CA GLY A 74 -11.56 -7.89 -17.92
C GLY A 74 -11.33 -8.28 -16.46
N ALA A 75 -10.24 -7.84 -15.84
CA ALA A 75 -10.00 -8.08 -14.42
C ALA A 75 -10.79 -7.09 -13.55
N TYR A 76 -11.20 -7.51 -12.37
CA TYR A 76 -11.86 -6.60 -11.42
C TYR A 76 -10.89 -5.52 -10.94
N LYS A 77 -11.40 -4.29 -10.81
CA LYS A 77 -10.64 -3.21 -10.21
C LYS A 77 -10.75 -3.26 -8.70
N HIS A 78 -9.62 -3.39 -8.03
CA HIS A 78 -9.55 -3.42 -6.58
C HIS A 78 -9.18 -2.04 -6.04
N TRP A 79 -9.50 -1.79 -4.76
CA TRP A 79 -9.24 -0.50 -4.12
C TRP A 79 -7.75 -0.16 -4.14
N GLU A 80 -7.46 1.07 -4.47
CA GLU A 80 -6.14 1.66 -4.27
C GLU A 80 -5.89 1.91 -2.79
N LEU A 81 -4.64 2.17 -2.43
CA LEU A 81 -4.27 2.36 -1.03
C LEU A 81 -5.09 3.45 -0.34
N GLU A 82 -5.27 4.59 -0.99
CA GLU A 82 -6.03 5.69 -0.41
C GLU A 82 -7.47 5.27 -0.06
N ARG A 83 -8.13 4.55 -0.95
CA ARG A 83 -9.48 4.03 -0.71
C ARG A 83 -9.49 3.01 0.43
N CYS A 84 -8.45 2.17 0.51
CA CYS A 84 -8.31 1.23 1.62
C CYS A 84 -8.18 1.94 2.97
N LEU A 85 -7.45 3.05 3.01
CA LEU A 85 -7.26 3.84 4.22
C LEU A 85 -8.54 4.60 4.63
N ASP A 86 -9.38 4.97 3.67
CA ASP A 86 -10.62 5.70 3.93
C ASP A 86 -11.79 4.79 4.34
N CYS A 87 -11.61 3.49 4.30
CA CYS A 87 -12.65 2.56 4.72
C CYS A 87 -12.90 2.68 6.23
N GLN A 88 -14.18 2.65 6.63
CA GLN A 88 -14.54 2.72 8.04
C GLN A 88 -13.96 1.57 8.87
N ASP A 89 -13.78 0.42 8.24
CA ASP A 89 -13.25 -0.78 8.88
C ASP A 89 -11.73 -0.89 8.80
N SER A 90 -11.05 0.18 8.36
CA SER A 90 -9.59 0.19 8.27
C SER A 90 -8.96 -0.04 9.64
N PRO A 91 -7.99 -0.96 9.74
CA PRO A 91 -7.28 -1.22 10.99
C PRO A 91 -6.19 -0.20 11.27
N ILE A 92 -5.99 0.74 10.35
CA ILE A 92 -4.88 1.69 10.41
C ILE A 92 -5.28 2.89 11.26
N ASP A 93 -4.42 3.27 12.21
CA ASP A 93 -4.63 4.45 13.02
C ASP A 93 -4.48 5.73 12.18
N SER A 94 -5.00 6.85 12.70
CA SER A 94 -5.03 8.11 11.97
C SER A 94 -3.64 8.65 11.64
N ILE A 95 -2.66 8.44 12.51
CA ILE A 95 -1.29 8.91 12.31
C ILE A 95 -0.62 8.16 11.18
N THR A 96 -0.70 6.83 11.20
CA THR A 96 -0.14 5.99 10.15
C THR A 96 -0.84 6.25 8.81
N ALA A 97 -2.17 6.37 8.81
CA ALA A 97 -2.92 6.70 7.62
C ALA A 97 -2.49 8.03 7.01
N SER A 98 -2.28 9.05 7.85
CA SER A 98 -1.80 10.36 7.40
C SER A 98 -0.41 10.27 6.78
N ASN A 99 0.48 9.48 7.39
CA ASN A 99 1.83 9.27 6.84
C ASN A 99 1.77 8.55 5.48
N LEU A 100 0.93 7.56 5.35
CA LEU A 100 0.77 6.85 4.07
C LEU A 100 0.16 7.75 3.00
N LYS A 101 -0.83 8.55 3.35
CA LYS A 101 -1.41 9.54 2.43
C LYS A 101 -0.39 10.59 2.00
N PHE A 102 0.50 10.99 2.91
CA PHE A 102 1.61 11.87 2.57
C PHE A 102 2.52 11.20 1.52
N LEU A 103 2.86 9.93 1.68
CA LEU A 103 3.68 9.21 0.70
C LEU A 103 2.98 9.08 -0.66
N ILE A 104 1.67 8.88 -0.68
CA ILE A 104 0.89 8.86 -1.92
C ILE A 104 1.01 10.22 -2.62
N GLY A 105 0.89 11.30 -1.87
CA GLY A 105 1.06 12.66 -2.40
C GLY A 105 2.46 12.90 -2.97
N ILE A 106 3.49 12.44 -2.26
CA ILE A 106 4.88 12.54 -2.74
C ILE A 106 5.07 11.77 -4.05
N ARG A 107 4.48 10.60 -4.16
CA ARG A 107 4.54 9.82 -5.41
C ARG A 107 3.98 10.62 -6.60
N HIS A 108 2.85 11.28 -6.41
CA HIS A 108 2.28 12.13 -7.47
C HIS A 108 3.20 13.28 -7.84
N GLU A 109 3.84 13.91 -6.85
CA GLU A 109 4.81 14.98 -7.10
C GLU A 109 6.02 14.47 -7.88
N ILE A 110 6.53 13.31 -7.51
CA ILE A 110 7.71 12.72 -8.17
C ILE A 110 7.43 12.40 -9.63
N GLU A 111 6.24 11.93 -9.97
CA GLU A 111 5.86 11.63 -11.36
C GLU A 111 5.96 12.87 -12.26
N HIS A 112 5.87 14.05 -11.71
CA HIS A 112 5.86 15.31 -12.45
C HIS A 112 7.10 16.17 -12.23
N GLN A 113 7.96 15.82 -11.26
CA GLN A 113 9.13 16.61 -10.90
C GLN A 113 10.32 15.73 -10.58
N MET A 114 11.49 16.12 -11.05
CA MET A 114 12.73 15.47 -10.65
C MET A 114 13.17 16.04 -9.28
N THR A 115 13.05 15.23 -8.23
CA THR A 115 13.27 15.72 -6.87
C THR A 115 14.37 14.96 -6.14
N LYS A 116 15.62 15.32 -6.37
CA LYS A 116 16.74 14.86 -5.54
C LYS A 116 16.63 15.36 -4.10
N LYS A 117 15.90 16.45 -3.87
CA LYS A 117 15.75 17.08 -2.56
C LYS A 117 14.81 16.35 -1.61
N ILE A 118 13.95 15.47 -2.11
CA ILE A 118 12.98 14.75 -1.30
C ILE A 118 13.62 13.62 -0.50
N ASP A 119 14.68 12.99 -1.04
CA ASP A 119 15.31 11.82 -0.43
C ASP A 119 15.71 12.02 1.04
N ALA A 120 16.36 13.13 1.34
CA ALA A 120 16.82 13.40 2.71
C ALA A 120 15.65 13.75 3.65
N SER A 121 14.66 14.50 3.16
CA SER A 121 13.56 15.01 4.00
C SER A 121 12.55 13.95 4.41
N ILE A 122 12.40 12.90 3.62
CA ILE A 122 11.40 11.86 3.89
C ILE A 122 11.99 10.53 4.37
N SER A 123 13.31 10.45 4.51
CA SER A 123 14.00 9.20 4.88
C SER A 123 13.46 8.57 6.16
N ALA A 124 13.24 9.36 7.19
CA ALA A 124 12.70 8.86 8.46
C ALA A 124 11.29 8.26 8.29
N LYS A 125 10.44 8.90 7.49
CA LYS A 125 9.09 8.41 7.22
C LYS A 125 9.10 7.13 6.41
N LEU A 126 10.03 7.00 5.45
CA LEU A 126 10.20 5.78 4.67
C LEU A 126 10.63 4.61 5.55
N GLN A 127 11.57 4.85 6.45
CA GLN A 127 12.04 3.83 7.39
C GLN A 127 10.92 3.38 8.33
N ALA A 128 10.18 4.30 8.91
CA ALA A 128 9.05 3.98 9.78
C ALA A 128 7.98 3.14 9.04
N CYS A 129 7.67 3.51 7.82
CA CYS A 129 6.74 2.76 6.97
C CYS A 129 7.20 1.32 6.75
N SER A 130 8.50 1.12 6.47
CA SER A 130 9.08 -0.21 6.26
C SER A 130 9.01 -1.09 7.51
N ILE A 131 9.40 -0.54 8.64
CA ILE A 131 9.43 -1.27 9.92
C ILE A 131 8.01 -1.70 10.30
N LEU A 132 7.04 -0.80 10.25
CA LEU A 132 5.66 -1.11 10.59
C LEU A 132 5.08 -2.19 9.68
N SER A 133 5.33 -2.10 8.38
CA SER A 133 4.86 -3.09 7.42
C SER A 133 5.43 -4.49 7.71
N LEU A 134 6.74 -4.58 7.94
CA LEU A 134 7.40 -5.86 8.22
C LEU A 134 6.93 -6.48 9.53
N ILE A 135 6.72 -5.68 10.57
CA ILE A 135 6.19 -6.16 11.85
C ILE A 135 4.82 -6.81 11.65
N HIS A 136 3.92 -6.17 10.93
CA HIS A 136 2.57 -6.70 10.71
C HIS A 136 2.54 -7.92 9.81
N ILE A 137 3.45 -8.03 8.85
CA ILE A 137 3.55 -9.19 7.98
C ILE A 137 4.12 -10.41 8.71
N SER A 138 5.05 -10.21 9.64
CA SER A 138 5.67 -11.30 10.40
C SER A 138 4.74 -11.96 11.43
N GLU A 139 3.58 -11.37 11.71
CA GLU A 139 2.57 -11.92 12.62
C GLU A 139 1.26 -12.24 11.89
N PRO A 140 1.26 -13.18 10.94
CA PRO A 140 0.10 -13.41 10.07
C PRO A 140 -1.12 -13.97 10.77
N THR A 141 -0.98 -14.52 11.98
CA THR A 141 -2.08 -15.06 12.77
C THR A 141 -2.82 -13.99 13.56
N ARG A 142 -2.24 -12.81 13.69
CA ARG A 142 -2.88 -11.70 14.37
C ARG A 142 -3.68 -10.85 13.40
N ARG A 143 -4.73 -10.23 13.95
CA ARG A 143 -5.46 -9.21 13.25
C ARG A 143 -4.51 -8.05 12.93
N VAL A 144 -4.57 -7.52 11.72
CA VAL A 144 -3.74 -6.37 11.34
C VAL A 144 -4.34 -5.13 11.98
N VAL A 145 -3.83 -4.78 13.16
CA VAL A 145 -4.23 -3.57 13.88
C VAL A 145 -2.98 -2.74 14.09
N ILE A 146 -3.01 -1.53 13.57
CA ILE A 146 -1.94 -0.55 13.76
C ILE A 146 -2.53 0.60 14.54
N SER A 147 -2.25 0.62 15.80
CA SER A 147 -2.72 1.65 16.72
C SER A 147 -1.60 2.61 17.12
#